data_9e0631bc0ebaa29b109fbc9786235cae
#
_entry.id   9e0631bc0ebaa29b109fbc9786235cae
#
_cell.length_a   1.000
_cell.length_b   1.000
_cell.length_c   1.000
_cell.angle_alpha   90.00
_cell.angle_beta   90.00
_cell.angle_gamma   90.00
#
_symmetry.space_group_name_H-M   'P 1'
#
loop_
_entity.id
_entity.type
_entity.pdbx_description
1 polymer ?
#
loop_
_entity_poly.entity_id
_entity_poly.type
_entity_poly.pdbx_seq_one_letter_code
_entity_poly.pdbx_strand_id
1 'polypeptide(L)'
;MRQIERFYTKNGLPIDEDPAYDYPNRYEVANFPVEEKDINGEGESLKLNMGREPRFYAWIAFHNGYYEVSGEDDREEFSYAPKWKRGKDKKYKQLVQFMKRQNMGLTNDNKYGTKTGYLNKKGTHPGTSASKSTGFKVIDYPWPMVRLAELYLNYAEACVECNDLTEAKKYLNYVRERAGIPKVEVSWDGIAELTQDKLREIVHQERLIELYLENHNFWDIRRWGIAETLGEQPKGLSVQATTITEFAKPVSVDVQRRFIPAHYLMPLPISEINKNPNMVQNPGYDE
;
A
#
# COMPACT_ATOMS: atom_id res chain seq x y z
N MET A 1 -7.75 4.91 -0.18
CA MET A 1 -8.29 3.90 0.79
C MET A 1 -8.14 2.47 0.29
N ARG A 2 -8.57 2.11 -0.93
CA ARG A 2 -8.51 0.71 -1.44
C ARG A 2 -7.16 0.02 -1.22
N GLN A 3 -6.02 0.66 -1.54
CA GLN A 3 -4.71 0.05 -1.32
C GLN A 3 -4.39 -0.15 0.16
N ILE A 4 -4.84 0.75 1.02
CA ILE A 4 -4.64 0.65 2.47
C ILE A 4 -5.41 -0.53 3.05
N GLU A 5 -6.63 -0.75 2.58
CA GLU A 5 -7.48 -1.86 3.03
C GLU A 5 -7.01 -3.23 2.52
N ARG A 6 -6.29 -3.28 1.39
CA ARG A 6 -5.74 -4.53 0.84
C ARG A 6 -4.69 -5.21 1.70
N PHE A 7 -3.87 -4.44 2.44
CA PHE A 7 -2.87 -5.05 3.31
C PHE A 7 -3.54 -5.97 4.32
N TYR A 8 -2.87 -7.07 4.65
CA TYR A 8 -3.37 -8.04 5.61
C TYR A 8 -3.34 -7.51 7.05
N THR A 9 -4.06 -8.20 7.92
CA THR A 9 -3.86 -8.11 9.36
C THR A 9 -2.54 -8.81 9.76
N LYS A 10 -2.13 -8.67 11.00
CA LYS A 10 -1.00 -9.41 11.59
C LYS A 10 -1.18 -10.94 11.52
N ASN A 11 -2.41 -11.41 11.39
CA ASN A 11 -2.77 -12.83 11.23
C ASN A 11 -2.64 -13.31 9.78
N GLY A 12 -2.26 -12.43 8.85
CA GLY A 12 -2.09 -12.75 7.44
C GLY A 12 -3.40 -12.94 6.67
N LEU A 13 -4.50 -12.38 7.15
CA LEU A 13 -5.83 -12.42 6.55
C LEU A 13 -6.22 -11.04 6.00
N PRO A 14 -7.10 -10.97 4.97
CA PRO A 14 -7.79 -9.74 4.61
C PRO A 14 -8.52 -9.17 5.84
N ILE A 15 -8.59 -7.84 5.93
CA ILE A 15 -9.19 -7.19 7.12
C ILE A 15 -10.68 -7.48 7.31
N ASP A 16 -11.37 -7.84 6.25
CA ASP A 16 -12.79 -8.21 6.23
C ASP A 16 -13.04 -9.72 6.42
N GLU A 17 -11.99 -10.53 6.33
CA GLU A 17 -12.05 -11.98 6.56
C GLU A 17 -11.46 -12.40 7.94
N ASP A 18 -10.72 -11.52 8.61
CA ASP A 18 -10.12 -11.83 9.89
C ASP A 18 -11.14 -11.67 11.04
N PRO A 19 -11.58 -12.75 11.69
CA PRO A 19 -12.56 -12.67 12.78
C PRO A 19 -12.04 -11.94 14.02
N ALA A 20 -10.73 -11.78 14.17
CA ALA A 20 -10.12 -11.02 15.26
C ALA A 20 -9.99 -9.52 14.96
N TYR A 21 -10.34 -9.08 13.74
CA TYR A 21 -10.24 -7.69 13.32
C TYR A 21 -11.60 -7.01 13.31
N ASP A 22 -11.71 -5.85 13.96
CA ASP A 22 -12.96 -5.06 14.04
C ASP A 22 -13.22 -4.29 12.74
N TYR A 23 -13.46 -5.01 11.65
CA TYR A 23 -13.66 -4.44 10.30
C TYR A 23 -14.80 -3.42 10.21
N PRO A 24 -15.99 -3.63 10.81
CA PRO A 24 -17.08 -2.66 10.77
C PRO A 24 -16.68 -1.29 11.34
N ASN A 25 -15.87 -1.26 12.38
CA ASN A 25 -15.47 -0.06 13.11
C ASN A 25 -14.06 0.44 12.72
N ARG A 26 -13.51 0.00 11.58
CA ARG A 26 -12.12 0.29 11.18
C ARG A 26 -11.81 1.79 11.02
N TYR A 27 -12.82 2.63 10.81
CA TYR A 27 -12.67 4.09 10.74
C TYR A 27 -12.84 4.80 12.08
N GLU A 28 -13.15 4.08 13.16
CA GLU A 28 -13.14 4.66 14.49
C GLU A 28 -11.72 5.00 14.94
N VAL A 29 -11.66 6.01 15.82
CA VAL A 29 -10.41 6.47 16.43
C VAL A 29 -10.15 5.68 17.70
N ALA A 30 -8.92 5.20 17.84
CA ALA A 30 -8.44 4.53 19.04
C ALA A 30 -6.98 4.89 19.33
N ASN A 31 -6.53 4.68 20.55
CA ASN A 31 -5.11 4.72 20.88
C ASN A 31 -4.43 3.45 20.40
N PHE A 32 -3.16 3.56 20.01
CA PHE A 32 -2.36 2.38 19.68
C PHE A 32 -2.35 1.39 20.86
N PRO A 33 -2.53 0.08 20.58
CA PRO A 33 -2.34 -0.97 21.56
C PRO A 33 -0.94 -0.91 22.19
N VAL A 34 -0.81 -1.35 23.44
CA VAL A 34 0.46 -1.27 24.18
C VAL A 34 1.60 -1.98 23.44
N GLU A 35 1.30 -3.11 22.80
CA GLU A 35 2.24 -3.91 22.03
C GLU A 35 2.70 -3.24 20.71
N GLU A 36 1.94 -2.30 20.17
CA GLU A 36 2.26 -1.56 18.95
C GLU A 36 2.79 -0.16 19.23
N LYS A 37 2.53 0.35 20.44
CA LYS A 37 3.01 1.66 20.84
C LYS A 37 4.53 1.73 20.81
N ASP A 38 5.06 2.86 20.38
CA ASP A 38 6.50 3.10 20.23
C ASP A 38 7.19 2.21 19.15
N ILE A 39 6.47 1.27 18.55
CA ILE A 39 6.92 0.46 17.42
C ILE A 39 6.33 1.01 16.11
N ASN A 40 5.02 1.01 15.99
CA ASN A 40 4.30 1.37 14.77
C ASN A 40 3.81 2.83 14.79
N GLY A 41 3.48 3.37 15.97
CA GLY A 41 2.98 4.72 16.15
C GLY A 41 2.75 5.07 17.62
N GLU A 42 2.17 6.23 17.88
CA GLU A 42 1.75 6.63 19.24
C GLU A 42 0.52 7.55 19.21
N GLY A 43 -0.26 7.54 20.32
CA GLY A 43 -1.45 8.36 20.44
C GLY A 43 -2.64 7.81 19.66
N GLU A 44 -3.54 8.70 19.25
CA GLU A 44 -4.78 8.32 18.57
C GLU A 44 -4.58 8.18 17.07
N SER A 45 -5.10 7.12 16.49
CA SER A 45 -5.15 6.87 15.04
C SER A 45 -6.43 6.10 14.70
N LEU A 46 -6.65 5.83 13.42
CA LEU A 46 -7.76 4.98 13.00
C LEU A 46 -7.44 3.51 13.35
N LYS A 47 -8.45 2.76 13.79
CA LYS A 47 -8.33 1.29 13.95
C LYS A 47 -7.83 0.61 12.69
N LEU A 48 -8.14 1.18 11.50
CA LEU A 48 -7.64 0.73 10.20
C LEU A 48 -6.11 0.64 10.13
N ASN A 49 -5.39 1.40 10.94
CA ASN A 49 -3.94 1.46 10.95
C ASN A 49 -3.30 0.53 12.00
N MET A 50 -4.10 -0.20 12.77
CA MET A 50 -3.65 -1.04 13.88
C MET A 50 -3.83 -2.52 13.55
N GLY A 51 -3.03 -3.40 14.16
CA GLY A 51 -3.12 -4.85 13.96
C GLY A 51 -2.78 -5.30 12.53
N ARG A 52 -1.98 -4.53 11.80
CA ARG A 52 -1.66 -4.79 10.39
C ARG A 52 -0.36 -5.58 10.24
N GLU A 53 -0.15 -6.14 9.06
CA GLU A 53 1.07 -6.85 8.70
C GLU A 53 2.31 -5.94 8.65
N PRO A 54 3.55 -6.48 8.78
CA PRO A 54 4.77 -5.68 8.78
C PRO A 54 4.97 -4.82 7.53
N ARG A 55 4.56 -5.29 6.35
CA ARG A 55 4.68 -4.50 5.09
C ARG A 55 3.82 -3.24 5.11
N PHE A 56 2.67 -3.26 5.78
CA PHE A 56 1.86 -2.06 5.96
C PHE A 56 2.66 -0.96 6.65
N TYR A 57 3.26 -1.28 7.79
CA TYR A 57 4.07 -0.32 8.57
C TYR A 57 5.36 0.08 7.86
N ALA A 58 5.95 -0.82 7.08
CA ALA A 58 7.16 -0.54 6.32
C ALA A 58 6.92 0.36 5.09
N TRP A 59 5.74 0.27 4.46
CA TRP A 59 5.49 0.89 3.17
C TRP A 59 4.49 2.04 3.19
N ILE A 60 3.71 2.18 4.24
CA ILE A 60 2.66 3.19 4.35
C ILE A 60 2.95 4.12 5.52
N ALA A 61 2.93 5.42 5.25
CA ALA A 61 2.88 6.46 6.28
C ALA A 61 1.42 6.84 6.51
N PHE A 62 1.00 6.82 7.77
CA PHE A 62 -0.37 7.09 8.22
C PHE A 62 -0.36 7.99 9.46
N HIS A 63 -1.50 8.57 9.79
CA HIS A 63 -1.61 9.53 10.88
C HIS A 63 -1.20 8.93 12.23
N ASN A 64 -0.27 9.60 12.92
CA ASN A 64 0.37 9.16 14.15
C ASN A 64 1.16 7.84 14.04
N GLY A 65 1.49 7.42 12.82
CA GLY A 65 2.47 6.39 12.56
C GLY A 65 3.89 6.96 12.49
N TYR A 66 4.89 6.08 12.58
CA TYR A 66 6.28 6.46 12.45
C TYR A 66 6.79 6.39 11.02
N TYR A 67 7.57 7.40 10.65
CA TYR A 67 8.46 7.36 9.49
C TYR A 67 9.89 7.21 10.02
N GLU A 68 10.52 6.10 9.71
CA GLU A 68 11.85 5.76 10.19
C GLU A 68 12.92 6.12 9.17
N VAL A 69 14.04 6.64 9.66
CA VAL A 69 15.28 6.85 8.93
C VAL A 69 16.44 6.35 9.77
N SER A 70 17.48 5.81 9.12
CA SER A 70 18.62 5.20 9.80
C SER A 70 19.85 6.11 9.88
N GLY A 71 19.85 7.26 9.20
CA GLY A 71 20.95 8.20 9.19
C GLY A 71 21.07 9.00 10.49
N GLU A 72 22.30 9.43 10.81
CA GLU A 72 22.50 10.52 11.77
C GLU A 72 22.07 11.82 11.13
N ASP A 73 21.27 12.58 11.82
CA ASP A 73 20.89 13.92 11.40
C ASP A 73 20.55 14.82 12.59
N ASP A 74 20.59 16.11 12.34
CA ASP A 74 20.35 17.19 13.27
C ASP A 74 18.94 17.80 13.10
N ARG A 75 17.98 17.00 12.63
CA ARG A 75 16.62 17.47 12.35
C ARG A 75 15.87 18.04 13.54
N GLU A 76 16.35 17.76 14.76
CA GLU A 76 15.84 18.41 15.98
C GLU A 76 15.99 19.93 15.93
N GLU A 77 16.92 20.43 15.13
CA GLU A 77 17.16 21.87 14.96
C GLU A 77 16.19 22.55 13.97
N PHE A 78 15.43 21.82 13.19
CA PHE A 78 14.43 22.42 12.29
C PHE A 78 13.20 22.84 13.08
N SER A 79 12.94 24.14 13.15
CA SER A 79 11.78 24.72 13.87
C SER A 79 10.42 24.22 13.37
N TYR A 80 10.35 23.70 12.14
CA TYR A 80 9.16 23.12 11.52
C TYR A 80 9.20 21.58 11.52
N ALA A 81 10.32 20.98 11.92
CA ALA A 81 10.41 19.53 12.03
C ALA A 81 9.67 19.07 13.30
N PRO A 82 8.86 18.03 13.20
CA PRO A 82 8.27 17.41 14.36
C PRO A 82 9.37 16.87 15.28
N LYS A 83 9.03 16.65 16.53
CA LYS A 83 9.95 16.05 17.50
C LYS A 83 10.39 14.67 17.00
N TRP A 84 11.63 14.57 16.59
CA TRP A 84 12.25 13.31 16.23
C TRP A 84 12.61 12.55 17.50
N LYS A 85 12.24 11.27 17.58
CA LYS A 85 12.65 10.39 18.67
C LYS A 85 13.74 9.47 18.17
N ARG A 86 14.86 9.43 18.88
CA ARG A 86 15.94 8.47 18.62
C ARG A 86 15.53 7.10 19.15
N GLY A 87 15.42 6.10 18.27
CA GLY A 87 15.15 4.72 18.66
C GLY A 87 16.37 4.07 19.33
N LYS A 88 16.16 2.90 19.98
CA LYS A 88 17.21 2.13 20.65
C LYS A 88 18.40 1.79 19.74
N ASP A 89 18.16 1.66 18.43
CA ASP A 89 19.14 1.27 17.41
C ASP A 89 19.77 2.47 16.69
N LYS A 90 19.78 3.66 17.29
CA LYS A 90 20.20 4.91 16.65
C LYS A 90 19.38 5.28 15.40
N LYS A 91 18.20 4.71 15.22
CA LYS A 91 17.25 5.11 14.19
C LYS A 91 16.44 6.29 14.65
N TYR A 92 16.21 7.24 13.75
CA TYR A 92 15.32 8.36 14.02
C TYR A 92 13.91 7.99 13.56
N LYS A 93 12.92 8.25 14.42
CA LYS A 93 11.50 8.04 14.15
C LYS A 93 10.80 9.38 14.16
N GLN A 94 10.20 9.73 13.04
CA GLN A 94 9.31 10.89 12.95
C GLN A 94 7.87 10.45 13.08
N LEU A 95 7.15 11.03 14.04
CA LEU A 95 5.70 10.90 14.11
C LEU A 95 5.07 11.72 12.98
N VAL A 96 4.38 11.07 12.05
CA VAL A 96 3.72 11.73 10.91
C VAL A 96 2.29 12.10 11.27
N GLN A 97 1.88 13.32 10.93
CA GLN A 97 0.56 13.83 11.25
C GLN A 97 -0.04 14.56 10.03
N PHE A 98 -1.22 14.13 9.61
CA PHE A 98 -1.81 14.52 8.34
C PHE A 98 -3.03 15.45 8.43
N MET A 99 -3.47 15.82 9.62
CA MET A 99 -4.52 16.80 9.75
C MET A 99 -4.06 18.20 9.33
N LYS A 100 -5.01 19.07 9.04
CA LYS A 100 -4.73 20.45 8.62
C LYS A 100 -3.75 21.14 9.56
N ARG A 101 -2.73 21.80 8.99
CA ARG A 101 -1.67 22.52 9.70
C ARG A 101 -0.75 21.66 10.56
N GLN A 102 -0.83 20.36 10.48
CA GLN A 102 0.14 19.47 11.10
C GLN A 102 1.36 19.26 10.17
N ASN A 103 2.38 18.53 10.66
CA ASN A 103 3.69 18.44 10.01
C ASN A 103 3.68 17.95 8.56
N MET A 104 2.76 17.02 8.21
CA MET A 104 2.56 16.50 6.85
C MET A 104 1.15 16.81 6.32
N GLY A 105 0.40 17.63 7.06
CA GLY A 105 -0.93 18.07 6.69
C GLY A 105 -0.93 19.14 5.59
N LEU A 106 -2.09 19.35 4.99
CA LEU A 106 -2.26 20.43 4.01
C LEU A 106 -2.20 21.80 4.71
N THR A 107 -1.32 22.66 4.20
CA THR A 107 -1.29 24.09 4.50
C THR A 107 -1.56 24.86 3.22
N ASN A 108 -1.89 26.16 3.33
CA ASN A 108 -2.12 26.99 2.15
C ASN A 108 -0.91 27.03 1.21
N ASP A 109 0.29 26.84 1.74
CA ASP A 109 1.56 26.91 1.01
C ASP A 109 2.17 25.52 0.75
N ASN A 110 1.58 24.45 1.30
CA ASN A 110 2.14 23.11 1.18
C ASN A 110 1.67 22.40 -0.09
N LYS A 111 2.48 22.46 -1.13
CA LYS A 111 2.27 21.71 -2.39
C LYS A 111 2.47 20.21 -2.24
N TYR A 112 3.08 19.74 -1.15
CA TYR A 112 3.54 18.37 -0.95
C TYR A 112 2.72 17.59 0.08
N GLY A 113 1.71 18.20 0.68
CA GLY A 113 0.81 17.52 1.62
C GLY A 113 0.00 16.40 0.96
N THR A 114 -0.33 15.37 1.75
CA THR A 114 -1.18 14.29 1.27
C THR A 114 -2.59 14.78 0.93
N LYS A 115 -3.17 14.27 -0.15
CA LYS A 115 -4.60 14.45 -0.46
C LYS A 115 -5.48 13.33 0.09
N THR A 116 -4.88 12.22 0.52
CA THR A 116 -5.60 11.01 0.92
C THR A 116 -5.51 10.68 2.40
N GLY A 117 -4.68 11.39 3.17
CA GLY A 117 -4.38 11.07 4.56
C GLY A 117 -3.35 9.94 4.75
N TYR A 118 -2.71 9.51 3.65
CA TYR A 118 -1.64 8.51 3.62
C TYR A 118 -0.55 8.94 2.65
N LEU A 119 0.67 8.50 2.90
CA LEU A 119 1.79 8.62 1.97
C LEU A 119 2.50 7.28 1.81
N ASN A 120 3.24 7.14 0.72
CA ASN A 120 4.06 5.95 0.46
C ASN A 120 5.44 6.10 1.11
N LYS A 121 5.94 5.01 1.69
CA LYS A 121 7.32 4.86 2.16
C LYS A 121 8.13 3.88 1.32
N LYS A 122 7.46 2.98 0.58
CA LYS A 122 8.13 2.00 -0.28
C LYS A 122 8.97 2.71 -1.35
N GLY A 123 10.20 2.28 -1.54
CA GLY A 123 11.11 2.92 -2.48
C GLY A 123 11.94 4.07 -1.89
N THR A 124 11.82 4.35 -0.59
CA THR A 124 12.70 5.30 0.10
C THR A 124 13.81 4.54 0.80
N HIS A 125 15.07 4.91 0.50
CA HIS A 125 16.21 4.29 1.16
C HIS A 125 16.24 4.70 2.65
N PRO A 126 16.34 3.76 3.60
CA PRO A 126 16.28 4.06 5.04
C PRO A 126 17.46 4.91 5.54
N GLY A 127 18.56 4.97 4.80
CA GLY A 127 19.70 5.86 5.09
C GLY A 127 19.50 7.31 4.61
N THR A 128 18.38 7.65 3.99
CA THR A 128 18.04 9.04 3.66
C THR A 128 17.99 9.86 4.94
N SER A 129 18.66 11.01 4.94
CA SER A 129 18.74 11.89 6.09
C SER A 129 18.48 13.35 5.69
N ALA A 130 18.20 14.19 6.66
CA ALA A 130 18.14 15.64 6.48
C ALA A 130 18.90 16.32 7.60
N SER A 131 19.64 17.35 7.26
CA SER A 131 20.44 18.14 8.17
C SER A 131 20.24 19.61 7.86
N LYS A 132 20.29 20.45 8.89
CA LYS A 132 20.22 21.90 8.75
C LYS A 132 21.43 22.44 7.99
N SER A 133 22.59 21.85 8.20
CA SER A 133 23.85 22.28 7.60
C SER A 133 24.03 21.76 6.16
N THR A 134 23.56 20.54 5.86
CA THR A 134 23.81 19.88 4.56
C THR A 134 22.52 19.68 3.73
N GLY A 135 21.35 20.06 4.27
CA GLY A 135 20.05 19.85 3.61
C GLY A 135 19.66 18.37 3.57
N PHE A 136 18.90 17.99 2.54
CA PHE A 136 18.49 16.59 2.36
C PHE A 136 19.60 15.80 1.67
N LYS A 137 19.98 14.68 2.28
CA LYS A 137 20.83 13.66 1.67
C LYS A 137 19.96 12.48 1.27
N VAL A 138 19.60 12.44 0.00
CA VAL A 138 18.91 11.29 -0.59
C VAL A 138 19.95 10.26 -0.96
N ILE A 139 19.72 9.01 -0.60
CA ILE A 139 20.57 7.89 -1.03
C ILE A 139 19.86 7.19 -2.18
N ASP A 140 20.56 7.15 -3.31
CA ASP A 140 20.12 6.37 -4.45
C ASP A 140 20.15 4.88 -4.10
N TYR A 141 19.14 4.15 -4.52
CA TYR A 141 19.17 2.71 -4.44
C TYR A 141 18.74 2.13 -5.78
N PRO A 142 19.30 0.98 -6.18
CA PRO A 142 18.95 0.38 -7.46
C PRO A 142 17.48 -0.01 -7.49
N TRP A 143 16.75 0.50 -8.50
CA TRP A 143 15.37 0.11 -8.70
C TRP A 143 15.33 -1.33 -9.25
N PRO A 144 14.68 -2.28 -8.57
CA PRO A 144 14.62 -3.65 -9.05
C PRO A 144 13.73 -3.74 -10.30
N MET A 145 14.29 -4.19 -11.41
CA MET A 145 13.56 -4.46 -12.63
C MET A 145 12.73 -5.75 -12.51
N VAL A 146 13.34 -6.78 -11.92
CA VAL A 146 12.73 -8.08 -11.60
C VAL A 146 13.26 -8.52 -10.24
N ARG A 147 12.42 -9.08 -9.41
CA ARG A 147 12.82 -9.60 -8.11
C ARG A 147 12.19 -10.96 -7.81
N LEU A 148 12.85 -11.73 -6.97
CA LEU A 148 12.50 -13.12 -6.72
C LEU A 148 11.04 -13.31 -6.22
N ALA A 149 10.50 -12.36 -5.46
CA ALA A 149 9.11 -12.40 -5.01
C ALA A 149 8.12 -12.39 -6.18
N GLU A 150 8.42 -11.65 -7.25
CA GLU A 150 7.62 -11.67 -8.49
C GLU A 150 7.62 -13.06 -9.12
N LEU A 151 8.81 -13.69 -9.24
CA LEU A 151 8.92 -15.03 -9.83
C LEU A 151 8.19 -16.07 -8.99
N TYR A 152 8.27 -16.00 -7.65
CA TYR A 152 7.52 -16.89 -6.77
C TYR A 152 6.02 -16.72 -6.94
N LEU A 153 5.53 -15.49 -7.02
CA LEU A 153 4.10 -15.22 -7.19
C LEU A 153 3.60 -15.57 -8.60
N ASN A 154 4.43 -15.39 -9.64
CA ASN A 154 4.12 -15.84 -11.00
C ASN A 154 3.97 -17.37 -11.04
N TYR A 155 4.90 -18.08 -10.39
CA TYR A 155 4.86 -19.54 -10.32
C TYR A 155 3.69 -20.05 -9.47
N ALA A 156 3.44 -19.44 -8.31
CA ALA A 156 2.31 -19.77 -7.46
C ALA A 156 0.97 -19.61 -8.20
N GLU A 157 0.80 -18.51 -8.95
CA GLU A 157 -0.40 -18.28 -9.77
C GLU A 157 -0.55 -19.34 -10.85
N ALA A 158 0.52 -19.65 -11.58
CA ALA A 158 0.51 -20.72 -12.60
C ALA A 158 0.15 -22.09 -12.01
N CYS A 159 0.69 -22.42 -10.83
CA CYS A 159 0.35 -23.66 -10.13
C CYS A 159 -1.12 -23.73 -9.72
N VAL A 160 -1.70 -22.59 -9.24
CA VAL A 160 -3.14 -22.52 -8.95
C VAL A 160 -3.95 -22.81 -10.21
N GLU A 161 -3.61 -22.20 -11.34
CA GLU A 161 -4.37 -22.42 -12.59
C GLU A 161 -4.22 -23.86 -13.13
N CYS A 162 -3.09 -24.51 -12.88
CA CYS A 162 -2.88 -25.91 -13.17
C CYS A 162 -3.44 -26.88 -12.10
N ASN A 163 -4.10 -26.36 -11.06
CA ASN A 163 -4.62 -27.12 -9.91
C ASN A 163 -3.52 -27.88 -9.11
N ASP A 164 -2.27 -27.43 -9.19
CA ASP A 164 -1.20 -27.89 -8.29
C ASP A 164 -1.17 -27.03 -7.02
N LEU A 165 -2.13 -27.27 -6.15
CA LEU A 165 -2.35 -26.45 -4.95
C LEU A 165 -1.22 -26.62 -3.92
N THR A 166 -0.47 -27.71 -3.98
CA THR A 166 0.65 -27.97 -3.07
C THR A 166 1.83 -27.06 -3.39
N GLU A 167 2.27 -27.03 -4.65
CA GLU A 167 3.34 -26.14 -5.07
C GLU A 167 2.90 -24.66 -5.01
N ALA A 168 1.64 -24.35 -5.35
CA ALA A 168 1.09 -23.01 -5.21
C ALA A 168 1.25 -22.45 -3.79
N LYS A 169 0.83 -23.20 -2.77
CA LYS A 169 0.98 -22.82 -1.35
C LYS A 169 2.45 -22.66 -0.95
N LYS A 170 3.30 -23.55 -1.38
CA LYS A 170 4.74 -23.50 -1.06
C LYS A 170 5.38 -22.18 -1.52
N TYR A 171 5.20 -21.80 -2.79
CA TYR A 171 5.80 -20.58 -3.33
C TYR A 171 5.14 -19.30 -2.80
N LEU A 172 3.83 -19.33 -2.58
CA LEU A 172 3.12 -18.27 -1.88
C LEU A 172 3.67 -18.06 -0.46
N ASN A 173 3.92 -19.14 0.27
CA ASN A 173 4.45 -19.08 1.63
C ASN A 173 5.88 -18.53 1.71
N TYR A 174 6.74 -18.71 0.71
CA TYR A 174 8.05 -18.05 0.69
C TYR A 174 7.94 -16.52 0.76
N VAL A 175 6.94 -15.95 0.08
CA VAL A 175 6.69 -14.49 0.13
C VAL A 175 6.10 -14.10 1.49
N ARG A 176 5.13 -14.86 1.99
CA ARG A 176 4.45 -14.59 3.26
C ARG A 176 5.40 -14.68 4.47
N GLU A 177 6.21 -15.73 4.54
CA GLU A 177 7.21 -15.90 5.61
C GLU A 177 8.24 -14.76 5.61
N ARG A 178 8.76 -14.38 4.42
CA ARG A 178 9.64 -13.23 4.30
C ARG A 178 8.95 -11.94 4.71
N ALA A 179 7.66 -11.77 4.45
CA ALA A 179 6.86 -10.63 4.86
C ALA A 179 6.54 -10.60 6.36
N GLY A 180 6.84 -11.67 7.11
CA GLY A 180 6.59 -11.78 8.54
C GLY A 180 5.14 -12.07 8.90
N ILE A 181 4.38 -12.71 8.00
CA ILE A 181 3.01 -13.17 8.24
C ILE A 181 2.93 -14.70 8.20
N PRO A 182 1.93 -15.30 8.86
CA PRO A 182 1.77 -16.74 8.89
C PRO A 182 1.59 -17.35 7.50
N LYS A 183 1.94 -18.63 7.37
CA LYS A 183 1.66 -19.43 6.15
C LYS A 183 0.17 -19.42 5.84
N VAL A 184 -0.17 -19.61 4.57
CA VAL A 184 -1.56 -19.59 4.12
C VAL A 184 -2.42 -20.63 4.84
N GLU A 185 -1.90 -21.84 5.07
CA GLU A 185 -2.59 -22.92 5.78
C GLU A 185 -2.89 -22.55 7.25
N VAL A 186 -2.02 -21.75 7.87
CA VAL A 186 -2.20 -21.30 9.26
C VAL A 186 -3.18 -20.15 9.34
N SER A 187 -3.09 -19.19 8.40
CA SER A 187 -3.99 -18.01 8.40
C SER A 187 -5.45 -18.41 8.17
N TRP A 188 -5.73 -19.35 7.26
CA TRP A 188 -7.09 -19.74 6.93
C TRP A 188 -7.59 -20.98 7.68
N ASP A 189 -6.81 -21.51 8.64
CA ASP A 189 -7.25 -22.66 9.46
C ASP A 189 -8.55 -22.31 10.23
N GLY A 190 -9.57 -23.14 10.04
CA GLY A 190 -10.90 -22.92 10.63
C GLY A 190 -11.71 -21.74 10.06
N ILE A 191 -11.19 -21.03 9.02
CA ILE A 191 -11.85 -19.87 8.40
C ILE A 191 -12.41 -20.23 7.02
N ALA A 192 -11.58 -20.78 6.15
CA ALA A 192 -12.01 -21.19 4.81
C ALA A 192 -11.17 -22.38 4.29
N GLU A 193 -11.81 -23.21 3.49
CA GLU A 193 -11.09 -24.25 2.74
C GLU A 193 -10.23 -23.61 1.63
N LEU A 194 -9.00 -24.06 1.51
CA LEU A 194 -8.06 -23.59 0.50
C LEU A 194 -8.29 -24.30 -0.85
N THR A 195 -9.47 -24.08 -1.42
CA THR A 195 -9.80 -24.53 -2.78
C THR A 195 -8.96 -23.81 -3.83
N GLN A 196 -9.02 -24.26 -5.09
CA GLN A 196 -8.36 -23.58 -6.21
C GLN A 196 -8.81 -22.12 -6.33
N ASP A 197 -10.12 -21.85 -6.24
CA ASP A 197 -10.65 -20.50 -6.34
C ASP A 197 -10.21 -19.62 -5.16
N LYS A 198 -10.23 -20.17 -3.94
CA LYS A 198 -9.74 -19.41 -2.76
C LYS A 198 -8.25 -19.11 -2.86
N LEU A 199 -7.44 -20.06 -3.29
CA LEU A 199 -6.01 -19.83 -3.49
C LEU A 199 -5.74 -18.82 -4.60
N ARG A 200 -6.56 -18.79 -5.67
CA ARG A 200 -6.48 -17.77 -6.73
C ARG A 200 -6.69 -16.36 -6.14
N GLU A 201 -7.74 -16.18 -5.35
CA GLU A 201 -8.00 -14.91 -4.66
C GLU A 201 -6.83 -14.48 -3.78
N ILE A 202 -6.29 -15.41 -2.99
CA ILE A 202 -5.17 -15.15 -2.08
C ILE A 202 -3.90 -14.76 -2.86
N VAL A 203 -3.56 -15.49 -3.93
CA VAL A 203 -2.39 -15.17 -4.76
C VAL A 203 -2.56 -13.81 -5.44
N HIS A 204 -3.75 -13.50 -5.95
CA HIS A 204 -4.05 -12.20 -6.53
C HIS A 204 -3.88 -11.08 -5.50
N GLN A 205 -4.42 -11.24 -4.30
CA GLN A 205 -4.26 -10.26 -3.23
C GLN A 205 -2.79 -10.11 -2.80
N GLU A 206 -2.06 -11.21 -2.63
CA GLU A 206 -0.64 -11.20 -2.32
C GLU A 206 0.17 -10.42 -3.36
N ARG A 207 -0.11 -10.62 -4.66
CA ARG A 207 0.51 -9.84 -5.75
C ARG A 207 0.22 -8.35 -5.64
N LEU A 208 -1.03 -7.98 -5.41
CA LEU A 208 -1.45 -6.57 -5.28
C LEU A 208 -0.80 -5.86 -4.08
N ILE A 209 -0.46 -6.59 -3.02
CA ILE A 209 0.26 -6.08 -1.85
C ILE A 209 1.76 -6.07 -2.14
N GLU A 210 2.34 -7.22 -2.45
CA GLU A 210 3.79 -7.40 -2.55
C GLU A 210 4.40 -6.55 -3.66
N LEU A 211 3.74 -6.48 -4.82
CA LEU A 211 4.21 -5.75 -5.99
C LEU A 211 3.64 -4.30 -6.06
N TYR A 212 3.15 -3.79 -4.93
CA TYR A 212 2.66 -2.41 -4.82
C TYR A 212 3.72 -1.41 -5.28
N LEU A 213 3.34 -0.47 -6.17
CA LEU A 213 4.20 0.52 -6.83
C LEU A 213 5.33 -0.04 -7.71
N GLU A 214 5.24 -1.30 -8.14
CA GLU A 214 6.19 -1.90 -9.07
C GLU A 214 5.59 -2.09 -10.48
N ASN A 215 4.53 -1.37 -10.80
CA ASN A 215 3.79 -1.36 -12.08
C ASN A 215 3.00 -2.65 -12.41
N HIS A 216 3.11 -3.72 -11.64
CA HIS A 216 2.41 -4.99 -11.90
C HIS A 216 0.90 -4.86 -11.81
N ASN A 217 0.37 -4.10 -10.83
CA ASN A 217 -1.06 -3.95 -10.61
C ASN A 217 -1.82 -3.44 -11.83
N PHE A 218 -1.18 -2.60 -12.65
CA PHE A 218 -1.79 -2.08 -13.87
C PHE A 218 -2.11 -3.20 -14.87
N TRP A 219 -1.20 -4.16 -15.02
CA TRP A 219 -1.35 -5.29 -15.93
C TRP A 219 -2.17 -6.41 -15.32
N ASP A 220 -1.92 -6.73 -14.05
CA ASP A 220 -2.60 -7.83 -13.33
C ASP A 220 -4.12 -7.66 -13.31
N ILE A 221 -4.63 -6.48 -12.92
CA ILE A 221 -6.08 -6.23 -12.89
C ILE A 221 -6.73 -6.30 -14.28
N ARG A 222 -5.97 -6.02 -15.35
CA ARG A 222 -6.47 -6.15 -16.72
C ARG A 222 -6.52 -7.60 -17.16
N ARG A 223 -5.43 -8.35 -16.98
CA ARG A 223 -5.40 -9.75 -17.37
C ARG A 223 -6.34 -10.64 -16.56
N TRP A 224 -6.65 -10.23 -15.31
CA TRP A 224 -7.67 -10.90 -14.50
C TRP A 224 -9.11 -10.47 -14.83
N GLY A 225 -9.30 -9.49 -15.67
CA GLY A 225 -10.62 -9.01 -16.06
C GLY A 225 -11.38 -8.26 -14.96
N ILE A 226 -10.68 -7.61 -14.03
CA ILE A 226 -11.26 -6.89 -12.89
C ILE A 226 -10.95 -5.38 -12.88
N ALA A 227 -10.56 -4.84 -14.03
CA ALA A 227 -10.12 -3.44 -14.12
C ALA A 227 -11.27 -2.42 -14.07
N GLU A 228 -12.53 -2.83 -14.22
CA GLU A 228 -13.71 -1.97 -14.02
C GLU A 228 -13.71 -1.32 -12.63
N THR A 229 -13.12 -1.99 -11.65
CA THR A 229 -12.94 -1.43 -10.31
C THR A 229 -12.12 -0.12 -10.30
N LEU A 230 -11.39 0.21 -11.38
CA LEU A 230 -10.74 1.50 -11.53
C LEU A 230 -11.71 2.66 -11.76
N GLY A 231 -12.93 2.38 -12.24
CA GLY A 231 -14.00 3.37 -12.41
C GLY A 231 -14.63 3.85 -11.10
N GLU A 232 -14.31 3.23 -9.97
CA GLU A 232 -14.84 3.65 -8.68
C GLU A 232 -14.28 5.01 -8.24
N GLN A 233 -15.12 5.76 -7.48
CA GLN A 233 -14.73 7.04 -6.90
C GLN A 233 -13.56 6.86 -5.93
N PRO A 234 -12.40 7.53 -6.15
CA PRO A 234 -11.30 7.49 -5.19
C PRO A 234 -11.70 8.08 -3.85
N LYS A 235 -11.34 7.37 -2.76
CA LYS A 235 -11.60 7.81 -1.39
C LYS A 235 -10.29 7.99 -0.62
N GLY A 236 -10.30 8.94 0.27
CA GLY A 236 -9.24 9.23 1.25
C GLY A 236 -9.86 9.64 2.58
N LEU A 237 -9.05 10.14 3.49
CA LEU A 237 -9.48 10.72 4.75
C LEU A 237 -9.67 12.24 4.60
N SER A 238 -10.38 12.86 5.54
CA SER A 238 -10.67 14.28 5.51
C SER A 238 -9.45 15.14 5.95
N VAL A 239 -8.47 15.31 5.05
CA VAL A 239 -7.22 16.02 5.34
C VAL A 239 -7.38 17.51 5.65
N GLN A 240 -8.54 18.10 5.45
CA GLN A 240 -8.88 19.47 5.85
C GLN A 240 -9.37 19.55 7.29
N ALA A 241 -9.61 18.41 7.94
CA ALA A 241 -10.08 18.35 9.31
C ALA A 241 -9.05 18.87 10.32
N THR A 242 -9.55 19.40 11.41
CA THR A 242 -8.76 19.89 12.55
C THR A 242 -8.88 18.98 13.79
N THR A 243 -9.79 18.03 13.75
CA THR A 243 -9.99 17.02 14.79
C THR A 243 -9.78 15.61 14.21
N ILE A 244 -9.30 14.69 15.03
CA ILE A 244 -9.03 13.31 14.59
C ILE A 244 -10.33 12.60 14.17
N THR A 245 -11.44 12.85 14.84
CA THR A 245 -12.75 12.26 14.54
C THR A 245 -13.28 12.70 13.17
N GLU A 246 -13.05 13.95 12.79
CA GLU A 246 -13.40 14.42 11.45
C GLU A 246 -12.42 13.91 10.40
N PHE A 247 -11.13 13.86 10.73
CA PHE A 247 -10.08 13.33 9.85
C PHE A 247 -10.34 11.88 9.47
N ALA A 248 -10.83 11.07 10.40
CA ALA A 248 -11.11 9.65 10.20
C ALA A 248 -12.25 9.37 9.20
N LYS A 249 -13.05 10.37 8.83
CA LYS A 249 -14.18 10.17 7.91
C LYS A 249 -13.69 9.98 6.47
N PRO A 250 -14.10 8.88 5.80
CA PRO A 250 -13.82 8.70 4.38
C PRO A 250 -14.52 9.77 3.52
N VAL A 251 -13.76 10.41 2.65
CA VAL A 251 -14.26 11.43 1.71
C VAL A 251 -13.81 11.13 0.29
N SER A 252 -14.52 11.63 -0.70
CA SER A 252 -14.06 11.62 -2.09
C SER A 252 -12.92 12.61 -2.25
N VAL A 253 -11.78 12.17 -2.82
CA VAL A 253 -10.52 12.96 -2.84
C VAL A 253 -10.08 13.39 -4.22
N ASP A 254 -10.71 12.92 -5.27
CA ASP A 254 -10.35 13.22 -6.66
C ASP A 254 -11.58 13.08 -7.57
N VAL A 255 -11.42 13.42 -8.84
CA VAL A 255 -12.44 13.19 -9.86
C VAL A 255 -12.65 11.68 -10.02
N GLN A 256 -13.90 11.28 -10.18
CA GLN A 256 -14.20 9.89 -10.49
C GLN A 256 -13.49 9.46 -11.78
N ARG A 257 -12.77 8.37 -11.72
CA ARG A 257 -12.11 7.81 -12.88
C ARG A 257 -13.13 7.16 -13.81
N ARG A 258 -12.88 7.25 -15.09
CA ARG A 258 -13.66 6.53 -16.09
C ARG A 258 -12.88 5.30 -16.54
N PHE A 259 -13.49 4.14 -16.43
CA PHE A 259 -13.01 2.90 -17.05
C PHE A 259 -14.12 2.38 -17.97
N ILE A 260 -13.77 2.03 -19.20
CA ILE A 260 -14.66 1.43 -20.19
C ILE A 260 -14.02 0.14 -20.72
N PRO A 261 -14.79 -0.80 -21.30
CA PRO A 261 -14.25 -2.08 -21.79
C PRO A 261 -13.06 -1.92 -22.75
N ALA A 262 -13.03 -0.89 -23.59
CA ALA A 262 -11.90 -0.60 -24.46
C ALA A 262 -10.57 -0.44 -23.71
N HIS A 263 -10.58 0.03 -22.45
CA HIS A 263 -9.36 0.24 -21.65
C HIS A 263 -8.69 -1.06 -21.17
N TYR A 264 -9.28 -2.23 -21.42
CA TYR A 264 -8.57 -3.51 -21.27
C TYR A 264 -7.45 -3.68 -22.30
N LEU A 265 -7.63 -3.08 -23.46
CA LEU A 265 -6.66 -3.06 -24.53
C LEU A 265 -6.02 -1.67 -24.66
N MET A 266 -4.86 -1.60 -25.26
CA MET A 266 -4.22 -0.32 -25.59
C MET A 266 -4.62 0.09 -27.00
N PRO A 267 -4.91 1.39 -27.29
CA PRO A 267 -5.12 1.84 -28.65
C PRO A 267 -3.83 1.68 -29.46
N LEU A 268 -3.97 1.24 -30.70
CA LEU A 268 -2.87 1.28 -31.66
C LEU A 268 -2.62 2.73 -32.09
N PRO A 269 -1.36 3.22 -32.12
CA PRO A 269 -1.07 4.55 -32.62
C PRO A 269 -1.55 4.73 -34.06
N ILE A 270 -2.24 5.81 -34.37
CA ILE A 270 -2.74 6.10 -35.71
C ILE A 270 -1.59 6.12 -36.75
N SER A 271 -0.40 6.55 -36.34
CA SER A 271 0.79 6.51 -37.18
C SER A 271 1.17 5.11 -37.67
N GLU A 272 0.89 4.08 -36.85
CA GLU A 272 1.18 2.69 -37.23
C GLU A 272 0.08 2.12 -38.13
N ILE A 273 -1.18 2.46 -37.85
CA ILE A 273 -2.32 2.07 -38.67
C ILE A 273 -2.15 2.66 -40.08
N ASN A 274 -1.72 3.93 -40.18
CA ASN A 274 -1.49 4.60 -41.48
C ASN A 274 -0.35 3.99 -42.28
N LYS A 275 0.61 3.32 -41.65
CA LYS A 275 1.71 2.61 -42.32
C LYS A 275 1.32 1.23 -42.81
N ASN A 276 0.36 0.62 -42.17
CA ASN A 276 -0.06 -0.74 -42.50
C ASN A 276 -1.59 -0.81 -42.68
N PRO A 277 -2.10 -0.77 -43.91
CA PRO A 277 -3.52 -0.77 -44.20
C PRO A 277 -4.27 -2.04 -43.78
N ASN A 278 -3.55 -3.12 -43.39
CA ASN A 278 -4.13 -4.33 -42.87
C ASN A 278 -4.28 -4.30 -41.33
N MET A 279 -3.81 -3.23 -40.69
CA MET A 279 -3.90 -3.09 -39.23
C MET A 279 -5.24 -2.48 -38.88
N VAL A 280 -5.98 -3.19 -38.01
CA VAL A 280 -7.28 -2.76 -37.48
C VAL A 280 -7.12 -2.29 -36.05
N GLN A 281 -7.76 -1.18 -35.72
CA GLN A 281 -7.76 -0.64 -34.36
C GLN A 281 -8.44 -1.62 -33.38
N ASN A 282 -7.99 -1.59 -32.13
CA ASN A 282 -8.66 -2.34 -31.06
C ASN A 282 -10.09 -1.85 -30.85
N PRO A 283 -11.04 -2.76 -30.52
CA PRO A 283 -12.44 -2.40 -30.34
C PRO A 283 -12.67 -1.25 -29.34
N GLY A 284 -13.55 -0.32 -29.70
CA GLY A 284 -13.91 0.82 -28.85
C GLY A 284 -12.99 2.05 -28.97
N TYR A 285 -12.09 2.03 -29.96
CA TYR A 285 -11.23 3.18 -30.34
C TYR A 285 -11.45 3.63 -31.80
N ASP A 286 -12.48 3.10 -32.44
CA ASP A 286 -12.78 3.36 -33.85
C ASP A 286 -13.66 4.59 -34.08
N GLU A 287 -13.97 5.37 -33.01
CA GLU A 287 -14.82 6.57 -33.06
C GLU A 287 -13.99 7.87 -33.00
#